data_071b86d94dd1c93d5f4c3442faf074fa
#
_entry.id   071b86d94dd1c93d5f4c3442faf074fa
#
_cell.length_a   1.000
_cell.length_b   1.000
_cell.length_c   1.000
_cell.angle_alpha   90.00
_cell.angle_beta   90.00
_cell.angle_gamma   90.00
#
_symmetry.space_group_name_H-M   'P 1'
#
loop_
_entity.id
_entity.type
_entity.pdbx_description
1 polymer ?
#
loop_
_entity_poly.entity_id
_entity_poly.type
_entity_poly.pdbx_seq_one_letter_code
_entity_poly.pdbx_strand_id
1 'polypeptide(L)'
;PNLDTAFQGLNTWHSFQYLAITFYIIKIKQVYSDLDNKSPLVARFSKGKDSRGLYLLSAIMLVGSAVVFGVVFALSHLITPGTLDANAADYGRQLANWRFDVAYYTSILSFLWIHYYHDHFLFTDFEVLNEAHYTGDNAV
;
A
#
# COMPACT_ATOMS: atom_id res chain seq x y z
N PRO A 1 1.10 0.30 -29.86
CA PRO A 1 1.24 0.00 -28.44
C PRO A 1 2.71 0.06 -28.08
N ASN A 2 3.07 0.94 -27.14
CA ASN A 2 4.45 1.02 -26.73
C ASN A 2 4.70 0.01 -25.60
N LEU A 3 5.96 -0.39 -25.43
CA LEU A 3 6.38 -1.38 -24.46
C LEU A 3 5.99 -0.98 -23.03
N ASP A 4 6.02 0.31 -22.71
CA ASP A 4 5.67 0.85 -21.39
C ASP A 4 4.20 0.59 -21.03
N THR A 5 3.29 0.76 -21.99
CA THR A 5 1.86 0.49 -21.78
C THR A 5 1.61 -1.01 -21.52
N ALA A 6 2.31 -1.88 -22.25
CA ALA A 6 2.21 -3.32 -22.04
C ALA A 6 2.78 -3.73 -20.68
N PHE A 7 3.90 -3.14 -20.28
CA PHE A 7 4.52 -3.38 -18.97
C PHE A 7 3.64 -2.89 -17.81
N GLN A 8 3.00 -1.72 -17.94
CA GLN A 8 2.06 -1.21 -16.94
C GLN A 8 0.83 -2.10 -16.83
N GLY A 9 0.31 -2.61 -17.95
CA GLY A 9 -0.81 -3.57 -17.95
C GLY A 9 -0.46 -4.86 -17.21
N LEU A 10 0.72 -5.42 -17.47
CA LEU A 10 1.22 -6.62 -16.79
C LEU A 10 1.41 -6.38 -15.29
N ASN A 11 1.98 -5.25 -14.90
CA ASN A 11 2.18 -4.86 -13.51
C ASN A 11 0.85 -4.71 -12.76
N THR A 12 -0.15 -4.11 -13.40
CA THR A 12 -1.49 -3.97 -12.85
C THR A 12 -2.14 -5.33 -12.60
N TRP A 13 -2.06 -6.24 -13.60
CA TRP A 13 -2.55 -7.60 -13.45
C TRP A 13 -1.87 -8.36 -12.30
N HIS A 14 -0.56 -8.27 -12.23
CA HIS A 14 0.21 -8.89 -11.14
C HIS A 14 -0.18 -8.36 -9.75
N SER A 15 -0.45 -7.08 -9.66
CA SER A 15 -0.94 -6.45 -8.42
C SER A 15 -2.28 -7.02 -7.95
N PHE A 16 -3.21 -7.30 -8.86
CA PHE A 16 -4.49 -7.94 -8.52
C PHE A 16 -4.30 -9.38 -8.04
N GLN A 17 -3.41 -10.15 -8.66
CA GLN A 17 -3.08 -11.50 -8.20
C GLN A 17 -2.49 -11.48 -6.79
N TYR A 18 -1.55 -10.59 -6.54
CA TYR A 18 -0.95 -10.40 -5.23
C TYR A 18 -1.99 -10.03 -4.16
N LEU A 19 -2.88 -9.11 -4.49
CA LEU A 19 -3.97 -8.70 -3.60
C LEU A 19 -4.89 -9.88 -3.22
N ALA A 20 -5.22 -10.73 -4.18
CA ALA A 20 -6.05 -11.92 -3.93
C ALA A 20 -5.37 -12.91 -2.97
N ILE A 21 -4.07 -13.18 -3.17
CA ILE A 21 -3.27 -14.04 -2.28
C ILE A 21 -3.20 -13.43 -0.87
N THR A 22 -2.94 -12.14 -0.77
CA THR A 22 -2.87 -11.42 0.50
C THR A 22 -4.21 -11.50 1.26
N PHE A 23 -5.32 -11.30 0.57
CA PHE A 23 -6.65 -11.42 1.18
C PHE A 23 -6.94 -12.83 1.68
N TYR A 24 -6.54 -13.83 0.92
CA TYR A 24 -6.67 -15.23 1.32
C TYR A 24 -5.87 -15.53 2.60
N ILE A 25 -4.61 -15.10 2.67
CA ILE A 25 -3.76 -15.26 3.85
C ILE A 25 -4.34 -14.53 5.07
N ILE A 26 -4.85 -13.30 4.89
CA ILE A 26 -5.51 -12.56 5.96
C ILE A 26 -6.72 -13.33 6.51
N LYS A 27 -7.52 -13.95 5.65
CA LYS A 27 -8.67 -14.75 6.06
C LYS A 27 -8.26 -15.97 6.88
N ILE A 28 -7.21 -16.69 6.47
CA ILE A 28 -6.67 -17.80 7.25
C ILE A 28 -6.19 -17.30 8.61
N LYS A 29 -5.37 -16.26 8.65
CA LYS A 29 -4.84 -15.71 9.91
C LYS A 29 -5.92 -15.14 10.82
N GLN A 30 -7.04 -14.66 10.28
CA GLN A 30 -8.18 -14.24 11.09
C GLN A 30 -8.79 -15.42 11.89
N VAL A 31 -8.76 -16.62 11.34
CA VAL A 31 -9.32 -17.82 11.98
C VAL A 31 -8.31 -18.47 12.96
N TYR A 32 -7.04 -18.55 12.56
CA TYR A 32 -6.04 -19.40 13.22
C TYR A 32 -4.94 -18.61 13.96
N SER A 33 -4.93 -17.29 13.91
CA SER A 33 -3.89 -16.49 14.57
C SER A 33 -4.43 -15.29 15.33
N ASP A 34 -3.54 -14.66 16.07
CA ASP A 34 -3.82 -13.48 16.90
C ASP A 34 -3.80 -12.17 16.08
N LEU A 35 -4.53 -12.15 14.97
CA LEU A 35 -4.59 -10.98 14.07
C LEU A 35 -5.16 -9.75 14.77
N ASP A 36 -6.11 -9.93 15.69
CA ASP A 36 -6.75 -8.85 16.43
C ASP A 36 -5.72 -8.02 17.23
N ASN A 37 -4.70 -8.66 17.83
CA ASN A 37 -3.68 -7.97 18.61
C ASN A 37 -2.55 -7.41 17.72
N LYS A 38 -2.14 -8.15 16.70
CA LYS A 38 -1.01 -7.77 15.84
C LYS A 38 -1.35 -6.71 14.81
N SER A 39 -2.57 -6.73 14.28
CA SER A 39 -3.04 -5.76 13.28
C SER A 39 -4.54 -5.48 13.43
N PRO A 40 -4.95 -4.71 14.44
CA PRO A 40 -6.37 -4.49 14.77
C PRO A 40 -7.16 -3.85 13.63
N LEU A 41 -6.51 -3.01 12.82
CA LEU A 41 -7.16 -2.37 11.67
C LEU A 41 -7.50 -3.41 10.59
N VAL A 42 -6.55 -4.23 10.19
CA VAL A 42 -6.78 -5.29 9.21
C VAL A 42 -7.77 -6.31 9.74
N ALA A 43 -7.66 -6.72 11.00
CA ALA A 43 -8.59 -7.61 11.66
C ALA A 43 -10.03 -7.09 11.60
N ARG A 44 -10.24 -5.82 11.88
CA ARG A 44 -11.56 -5.18 11.83
C ARG A 44 -12.21 -5.29 10.44
N PHE A 45 -11.43 -5.08 9.38
CA PHE A 45 -11.92 -5.12 8.00
C PHE A 45 -12.02 -6.54 7.43
N SER A 46 -11.36 -7.53 8.06
CA SER A 46 -11.37 -8.92 7.62
C SER A 46 -12.49 -9.78 8.23
N LYS A 47 -13.22 -9.30 9.25
CA LYS A 47 -14.24 -10.06 10.00
C LYS A 47 -15.46 -10.51 9.19
N GLY A 48 -15.71 -9.96 8.02
CA GLY A 48 -16.81 -10.39 7.15
C GLY A 48 -16.54 -11.75 6.50
N LYS A 49 -17.62 -12.47 6.11
CA LYS A 49 -17.50 -13.73 5.35
C LYS A 49 -16.91 -13.53 3.95
N ASP A 50 -17.08 -12.35 3.39
CA ASP A 50 -16.56 -11.95 2.08
C ASP A 50 -15.35 -11.02 2.21
N SER A 51 -14.69 -10.72 1.09
CA SER A 51 -13.53 -9.84 1.04
C SER A 51 -13.86 -8.34 0.88
N ARG A 52 -15.14 -7.94 0.98
CA ARG A 52 -15.56 -6.54 0.75
C ARG A 52 -14.88 -5.57 1.70
N GLY A 53 -14.74 -5.95 2.97
CA GLY A 53 -14.03 -5.14 3.97
C GLY A 53 -12.58 -4.88 3.57
N LEU A 54 -11.86 -5.87 3.07
CA LEU A 54 -10.47 -5.73 2.64
C LEU A 54 -10.34 -4.86 1.38
N TYR A 55 -11.28 -4.95 0.43
CA TYR A 55 -11.34 -4.02 -0.69
C TYR A 55 -11.61 -2.58 -0.23
N LEU A 56 -12.50 -2.40 0.75
CA LEU A 56 -12.76 -1.09 1.34
C LEU A 56 -11.51 -0.54 2.02
N LEU A 57 -10.77 -1.36 2.78
CA LEU A 57 -9.49 -0.97 3.39
C LEU A 57 -8.49 -0.54 2.32
N SER A 58 -8.36 -1.30 1.23
CA SER A 58 -7.47 -0.95 0.13
C SER A 58 -7.85 0.39 -0.52
N ALA A 59 -9.15 0.64 -0.70
CA ALA A 59 -9.64 1.93 -1.21
C ALA A 59 -9.35 3.09 -0.25
N ILE A 60 -9.52 2.88 1.06
CA ILE A 60 -9.17 3.87 2.09
C ILE A 60 -7.67 4.19 2.07
N MET A 61 -6.82 3.17 1.92
CA MET A 61 -5.37 3.36 1.81
C MET A 61 -4.98 4.15 0.56
N LEU A 62 -5.63 3.88 -0.59
CA LEU A 62 -5.42 4.63 -1.82
C LEU A 62 -5.79 6.11 -1.66
N VAL A 63 -6.97 6.38 -1.09
CA VAL A 63 -7.42 7.75 -0.80
C VAL A 63 -6.49 8.43 0.20
N GLY A 64 -6.07 7.71 1.24
CA GLY A 64 -5.09 8.19 2.22
C GLY A 64 -3.78 8.61 1.57
N SER A 65 -3.27 7.80 0.63
CA SER A 65 -2.07 8.13 -0.15
C SER A 65 -2.23 9.44 -0.94
N ALA A 66 -3.37 9.60 -1.60
CA ALA A 66 -3.67 10.83 -2.35
C ALA A 66 -3.77 12.06 -1.43
N VAL A 67 -4.34 11.89 -0.23
CA VAL A 67 -4.41 12.96 0.77
C VAL A 67 -3.01 13.33 1.28
N VAL A 68 -2.16 12.36 1.61
CA VAL A 68 -0.76 12.60 2.01
C VAL A 68 -0.02 13.34 0.91
N PHE A 69 -0.15 12.89 -0.34
CA PHE A 69 0.44 13.59 -1.49
C PHE A 69 -0.02 15.06 -1.54
N GLY A 70 -1.32 15.30 -1.48
CA GLY A 70 -1.89 16.65 -1.56
C GLY A 70 -1.42 17.56 -0.43
N VAL A 71 -1.38 17.07 0.81
CA VAL A 71 -0.90 17.81 1.98
C VAL A 71 0.58 18.13 1.85
N VAL A 72 1.43 17.16 1.52
CA VAL A 72 2.87 17.38 1.37
C VAL A 72 3.16 18.32 0.19
N PHE A 73 2.42 18.18 -0.91
CA PHE A 73 2.52 19.07 -2.06
C PHE A 73 2.15 20.50 -1.67
N ALA A 74 1.06 20.72 -0.96
CA ALA A 74 0.67 22.04 -0.48
C ALA A 74 1.70 22.64 0.50
N LEU A 75 2.20 21.86 1.46
CA LEU A 75 3.21 22.31 2.40
C LEU A 75 4.55 22.60 1.74
N SER A 76 4.91 21.90 0.67
CA SER A 76 6.16 22.16 -0.08
C SER A 76 6.20 23.55 -0.70
N HIS A 77 5.05 24.22 -0.88
CA HIS A 77 4.98 25.61 -1.35
C HIS A 77 5.49 26.62 -0.31
N LEU A 78 5.55 26.22 0.97
CA LEU A 78 6.10 27.04 2.05
C LEU A 78 7.64 26.96 2.12
N ILE A 79 8.24 26.04 1.38
CA ILE A 79 9.67 25.75 1.42
C ILE A 79 10.28 26.03 0.04
N THR A 80 11.38 26.76 0.03
CA THR A 80 12.19 26.94 -1.18
C THR A 80 13.50 26.17 -0.98
N PRO A 81 13.81 25.17 -1.84
CA PRO A 81 15.05 24.42 -1.70
C PRO A 81 16.25 25.33 -2.01
N GLY A 82 17.18 25.40 -1.06
CA GLY A 82 18.40 26.21 -1.19
C GLY A 82 19.40 25.73 -2.25
N THR A 83 19.11 24.56 -2.88
CA THR A 83 19.94 24.00 -3.95
C THR A 83 19.52 24.45 -5.35
N LEU A 84 18.37 25.12 -5.50
CA LEU A 84 17.91 25.65 -6.79
C LEU A 84 18.43 27.04 -7.03
N ASP A 85 18.92 27.28 -8.25
CA ASP A 85 19.34 28.63 -8.67
C ASP A 85 18.11 29.47 -9.04
N ALA A 86 17.79 30.44 -8.20
CA ALA A 86 16.64 31.34 -8.41
C ALA A 86 16.78 32.22 -9.68
N ASN A 87 17.98 32.35 -10.23
CA ASN A 87 18.25 33.11 -11.45
C ASN A 87 18.23 32.27 -12.72
N ALA A 88 18.11 30.95 -12.60
CA ALA A 88 18.04 30.07 -13.75
C ALA A 88 16.77 30.31 -14.57
N ALA A 89 16.89 30.30 -15.90
CA ALA A 89 15.76 30.50 -16.81
C ALA A 89 14.62 29.49 -16.63
N ASP A 90 14.91 28.32 -16.09
CA ASP A 90 13.96 27.23 -15.83
C ASP A 90 13.61 27.02 -14.35
N TYR A 91 13.96 27.98 -13.48
CA TYR A 91 13.74 27.88 -12.02
C TYR A 91 12.33 27.46 -11.64
N GLY A 92 11.32 28.05 -12.28
CA GLY A 92 9.93 27.70 -12.00
C GLY A 92 9.60 26.23 -12.30
N ARG A 93 10.21 25.66 -13.35
CA ARG A 93 10.06 24.23 -13.69
C ARG A 93 10.78 23.35 -12.68
N GLN A 94 12.00 23.69 -12.32
CA GLN A 94 12.78 22.94 -11.32
C GLN A 94 12.05 22.93 -9.97
N LEU A 95 11.52 24.08 -9.54
CA LEU A 95 10.76 24.19 -8.30
C LEU A 95 9.46 23.39 -8.31
N ALA A 96 8.73 23.38 -9.44
CA ALA A 96 7.53 22.59 -9.59
C ALA A 96 7.82 21.08 -9.56
N ASN A 97 8.87 20.63 -10.26
CA ASN A 97 9.31 19.24 -10.25
C ASN A 97 9.74 18.80 -8.85
N TRP A 98 10.55 19.59 -8.16
CA TRP A 98 10.97 19.29 -6.79
C TRP A 98 9.79 19.10 -5.84
N ARG A 99 8.78 19.99 -5.91
CA ARG A 99 7.58 19.88 -5.07
C ARG A 99 6.80 18.63 -5.36
N PHE A 100 6.63 18.31 -6.64
CA PHE A 100 5.99 17.08 -7.07
C PHE A 100 6.76 15.85 -6.58
N ASP A 101 8.06 15.81 -6.76
CA ASP A 101 8.90 14.69 -6.38
C ASP A 101 8.86 14.45 -4.86
N VAL A 102 8.99 15.50 -4.05
CA VAL A 102 8.91 15.38 -2.58
C VAL A 102 7.55 14.82 -2.16
N ALA A 103 6.44 15.33 -2.71
CA ALA A 103 5.11 14.87 -2.37
C ALA A 103 4.90 13.40 -2.84
N TYR A 104 5.35 13.07 -4.04
CA TYR A 104 5.24 11.75 -4.64
C TYR A 104 6.02 10.70 -3.84
N TYR A 105 7.31 10.94 -3.62
CA TYR A 105 8.14 9.99 -2.87
C TYR A 105 7.71 9.87 -1.41
N THR A 106 7.32 10.96 -0.75
CA THR A 106 6.84 10.90 0.64
C THR A 106 5.57 10.06 0.73
N SER A 107 4.61 10.24 -0.17
CA SER A 107 3.37 9.44 -0.16
C SER A 107 3.64 7.96 -0.42
N ILE A 108 4.45 7.64 -1.45
CA ILE A 108 4.80 6.25 -1.78
C ILE A 108 5.56 5.59 -0.63
N LEU A 109 6.62 6.22 -0.10
CA LEU A 109 7.43 5.63 0.95
C LEU A 109 6.63 5.40 2.23
N SER A 110 5.73 6.32 2.61
CA SER A 110 4.87 6.15 3.78
C SER A 110 4.01 4.89 3.69
N PHE A 111 3.39 4.65 2.52
CA PHE A 111 2.54 3.46 2.33
C PHE A 111 3.35 2.20 2.06
N LEU A 112 4.53 2.31 1.46
CA LEU A 112 5.45 1.20 1.26
C LEU A 112 5.95 0.64 2.60
N TRP A 113 6.27 1.48 3.58
CA TRP A 113 6.63 1.06 4.94
C TRP A 113 5.49 0.33 5.64
N ILE A 114 4.26 0.84 5.53
CA ILE A 114 3.07 0.18 6.07
C ILE A 114 2.87 -1.18 5.40
N HIS A 115 3.04 -1.24 4.08
CA HIS A 115 2.94 -2.47 3.30
C HIS A 115 3.98 -3.52 3.75
N TYR A 116 5.26 -3.16 3.82
CA TYR A 116 6.31 -4.07 4.27
C TYR A 116 6.12 -4.56 5.71
N TYR A 117 5.63 -3.70 6.61
CA TYR A 117 5.29 -4.11 7.96
C TYR A 117 4.22 -5.19 7.97
N HIS A 118 3.16 -5.03 7.18
CA HIS A 118 2.09 -6.02 7.09
C HIS A 118 2.55 -7.29 6.39
N ASP A 119 3.35 -7.18 5.34
CA ASP A 119 3.90 -8.33 4.64
C ASP A 119 4.79 -9.17 5.56
N HIS A 120 5.67 -8.54 6.30
CA HIS A 120 6.48 -9.24 7.28
C HIS A 120 5.61 -10.07 8.22
N PHE A 121 4.59 -9.46 8.80
CA PHE A 121 3.66 -10.14 9.68
C PHE A 121 2.83 -11.24 8.98
N LEU A 122 2.38 -11.00 7.74
CA LEU A 122 1.53 -11.94 7.02
C LEU A 122 2.30 -13.17 6.53
N PHE A 123 3.57 -13.02 6.14
CA PHE A 123 4.33 -14.08 5.49
C PHE A 123 5.38 -14.78 6.37
N THR A 124 5.60 -14.35 7.62
CA THR A 124 6.59 -14.98 8.50
C THR A 124 6.06 -16.16 9.33
N ASP A 125 4.74 -16.29 9.48
CA ASP A 125 4.11 -17.24 10.39
C ASP A 125 3.51 -18.43 9.59
N PHE A 126 4.39 -19.30 9.08
CA PHE A 126 3.99 -20.43 8.23
C PHE A 126 3.32 -21.58 8.99
N GLU A 127 3.51 -21.71 10.31
CA GLU A 127 2.87 -22.75 11.12
C GLU A 127 1.35 -22.65 11.06
N VAL A 128 0.81 -21.42 11.13
CA VAL A 128 -0.64 -21.16 11.03
C VAL A 128 -1.21 -21.64 9.68
N LEU A 129 -0.46 -21.49 8.59
CA LEU A 129 -0.89 -21.94 7.27
C LEU A 129 -0.86 -23.47 7.17
N ASN A 130 0.09 -24.13 7.83
CA ASN A 130 0.17 -25.58 7.89
C ASN A 130 -1.00 -26.16 8.72
N GLU A 131 -1.33 -25.59 9.87
CA GLU A 131 -2.46 -26.01 10.69
C GLU A 131 -3.78 -25.93 9.91
N ALA A 132 -4.02 -24.82 9.21
CA ALA A 132 -5.21 -24.66 8.36
C ALA A 132 -5.32 -25.73 7.27
N HIS A 133 -4.20 -26.22 6.77
CA HIS A 133 -4.17 -27.29 5.76
C HIS A 133 -4.45 -28.68 6.36
N TYR A 134 -3.95 -28.96 7.57
CA TYR A 134 -4.10 -30.27 8.23
C TYR A 134 -5.45 -30.49 8.91
N THR A 135 -6.10 -29.44 9.40
CA THR A 135 -7.39 -29.57 10.09
C THR A 135 -8.56 -29.85 9.14
N GLY A 136 -8.36 -29.76 7.81
CA GLY A 136 -9.42 -30.02 6.83
C GLY A 136 -10.62 -29.10 6.94
N ASP A 137 -10.56 -28.08 7.79
CA ASP A 137 -11.61 -27.10 7.95
C ASP A 137 -11.64 -26.20 6.71
N ASN A 138 -12.52 -26.55 5.77
CA ASN A 138 -12.90 -25.72 4.64
C ASN A 138 -13.68 -24.47 5.08
N ALA A 139 -13.29 -23.87 6.19
CA ALA A 139 -13.95 -22.71 6.78
C ALA A 139 -13.51 -21.37 6.14
N VAL A 140 -13.03 -21.43 4.90
CA VAL A 140 -12.72 -20.22 4.10
C VAL A 140 -13.69 -20.09 2.95
#